data_e27c7140d14e6c1da06f5c8821d5e5d9
#
_entry.id   e27c7140d14e6c1da06f5c8821d5e5d9
#
_cell.length_a   1.000
_cell.length_b   1.000
_cell.length_c   1.000
_cell.angle_alpha   90.00
_cell.angle_beta   90.00
_cell.angle_gamma   90.00
#
_symmetry.space_group_name_H-M   'P 1'
#
loop_
_entity.id
_entity.type
_entity.pdbx_description
1 polymer ?
#
loop_
_entity_poly.entity_id
_entity_poly.type
_entity_poly.pdbx_seq_one_letter_code
_entity_poly.pdbx_strand_id
1 'polypeptide(L)'
;MISVVDLHKAWGPRVAVSGVSFEVQRGEVVGFLGPNGAGKTTTMRILTGFIPATSGEVKVAGFDVFDDPYAVRSRVGYLPETPPLYPELTVGDYLLFCAELRGVERPRRASRTGEVMERVGLRGWEKRLLGSLSKGYRQRVGLAQAIVHDPPVLILDEPTSGLDPAQVVGIRDLIKELAGSHTVILSTHILSEVEAVCPRAVVINKGRLVAEGNIASIRGRARGGAYTYVEVQGIDGPRLGSLPGVELVEPVGPVDGWAAFRVRAPVDPREMLAARAAAGEFRLRALESRLPSLEEAFIDIVGREGVA
;
A
#
# COMPACT_ATOMS: atom_id res chain seq x y z
N MET A 1 -9.68 4.44 -14.69
CA MET A 1 -9.28 5.81 -14.25
C MET A 1 -7.82 6.07 -14.51
N ILE A 2 -6.97 5.07 -14.26
CA ILE A 2 -5.56 5.07 -14.64
C ILE A 2 -5.33 3.84 -15.49
N SER A 3 -4.62 3.99 -16.62
CA SER A 3 -4.23 2.89 -17.50
C SER A 3 -2.75 3.02 -17.84
N VAL A 4 -2.02 1.96 -17.61
CA VAL A 4 -0.57 1.85 -17.88
C VAL A 4 -0.36 0.62 -18.74
N VAL A 5 0.24 0.80 -19.91
CA VAL A 5 0.48 -0.27 -20.87
C VAL A 5 1.94 -0.26 -21.29
N ASP A 6 2.62 -1.38 -21.03
CA ASP A 6 4.01 -1.65 -21.38
C ASP A 6 4.99 -0.50 -21.01
N LEU A 7 4.83 0.00 -19.77
CA LEU A 7 5.62 1.12 -19.28
C LEU A 7 7.08 0.76 -19.11
N HIS A 8 7.96 1.53 -19.74
CA HIS A 8 9.41 1.44 -19.59
C HIS A 8 10.00 2.77 -19.13
N LYS A 9 10.99 2.71 -18.24
CA LYS A 9 11.83 3.86 -17.86
C LYS A 9 13.27 3.45 -17.65
N ALA A 10 14.16 4.05 -18.42
CA ALA A 10 15.59 3.90 -18.27
C ALA A 10 16.28 5.27 -18.00
N TRP A 11 17.36 5.24 -17.26
CA TRP A 11 18.26 6.35 -16.99
C TRP A 11 19.65 5.96 -17.46
N GLY A 12 19.95 6.23 -18.72
CA GLY A 12 21.14 5.66 -19.36
C GLY A 12 21.09 4.13 -19.32
N PRO A 13 22.11 3.46 -18.79
CA PRO A 13 22.15 1.99 -18.74
C PRO A 13 21.26 1.39 -17.64
N ARG A 14 20.78 2.19 -16.70
CA ARG A 14 19.97 1.71 -15.56
C ARG A 14 18.49 1.68 -15.93
N VAL A 15 17.90 0.49 -16.01
CA VAL A 15 16.47 0.31 -16.18
C VAL A 15 15.79 0.40 -14.81
N ALA A 16 14.85 1.34 -14.66
CA ALA A 16 14.08 1.55 -13.44
C ALA A 16 12.68 0.91 -13.49
N VAL A 17 12.08 0.84 -14.70
CA VAL A 17 10.78 0.20 -14.98
C VAL A 17 10.89 -0.52 -16.30
N SER A 18 10.38 -1.75 -16.40
CA SER A 18 10.50 -2.63 -17.57
C SER A 18 9.21 -3.40 -17.81
N GLY A 19 8.40 -2.94 -18.77
CA GLY A 19 7.19 -3.63 -19.23
C GLY A 19 6.07 -3.70 -18.19
N VAL A 20 5.89 -2.65 -17.37
CA VAL A 20 4.83 -2.63 -16.35
C VAL A 20 3.50 -2.24 -16.98
N SER A 21 2.48 -3.10 -16.79
CA SER A 21 1.10 -2.85 -17.24
C SER A 21 0.13 -3.09 -16.08
N PHE A 22 -0.76 -2.15 -15.81
CA PHE A 22 -1.84 -2.27 -14.83
C PHE A 22 -2.92 -1.23 -15.06
N GLU A 23 -4.08 -1.45 -14.47
CA GLU A 23 -5.21 -0.51 -14.51
C GLU A 23 -5.72 -0.21 -13.11
N VAL A 24 -6.24 1.02 -12.91
CA VAL A 24 -6.94 1.40 -11.68
C VAL A 24 -8.30 1.97 -12.07
N GLN A 25 -9.36 1.40 -11.52
CA GLN A 25 -10.72 1.82 -11.79
C GLN A 25 -11.08 3.09 -11.01
N ARG A 26 -12.12 3.80 -11.44
CA ARG A 26 -12.60 5.00 -10.74
C ARG A 26 -13.08 4.65 -9.33
N GLY A 27 -12.63 5.41 -8.33
CA GLY A 27 -12.98 5.20 -6.92
C GLY A 27 -12.23 4.03 -6.25
N GLU A 28 -11.31 3.37 -6.98
CA GLU A 28 -10.52 2.28 -6.43
C GLU A 28 -9.33 2.80 -5.60
N VAL A 29 -8.99 2.05 -4.54
CA VAL A 29 -7.78 2.26 -3.76
C VAL A 29 -6.83 1.10 -4.01
N VAL A 30 -5.68 1.40 -4.58
CA VAL A 30 -4.69 0.38 -4.95
C VAL A 30 -3.38 0.64 -4.22
N GLY A 31 -2.89 -0.39 -3.51
CA GLY A 31 -1.55 -0.41 -2.97
C GLY A 31 -0.51 -0.73 -4.04
N PHE A 32 0.52 0.09 -4.18
CA PHE A 32 1.63 -0.13 -5.09
C PHE A 32 2.87 -0.52 -4.30
N LEU A 33 3.13 -1.83 -4.23
CA LEU A 33 4.07 -2.44 -3.33
C LEU A 33 5.39 -2.82 -4.03
N GLY A 34 6.48 -2.76 -3.27
CA GLY A 34 7.78 -3.25 -3.74
C GLY A 34 8.91 -2.84 -2.80
N PRO A 35 10.06 -3.53 -2.84
CA PRO A 35 11.22 -3.15 -2.06
C PRO A 35 11.78 -1.79 -2.52
N ASN A 36 12.71 -1.26 -1.73
CA ASN A 36 13.43 -0.03 -2.14
C ASN A 36 14.19 -0.27 -3.45
N GLY A 37 14.08 0.69 -4.37
CA GLY A 37 14.67 0.57 -5.71
C GLY A 37 13.87 -0.27 -6.70
N ALA A 38 12.69 -0.80 -6.35
CA ALA A 38 11.84 -1.58 -7.26
C ALA A 38 11.21 -0.78 -8.42
N GLY A 39 11.29 0.57 -8.38
CA GLY A 39 10.70 1.44 -9.42
C GLY A 39 9.43 2.16 -8.98
N LYS A 40 8.97 2.04 -7.73
CA LYS A 40 7.72 2.65 -7.21
C LYS A 40 7.67 4.16 -7.48
N THR A 41 8.57 4.92 -6.87
CA THR A 41 8.63 6.40 -7.02
C THR A 41 8.81 6.82 -8.48
N THR A 42 9.57 6.06 -9.28
CA THR A 42 9.72 6.32 -10.71
C THR A 42 8.37 6.21 -11.42
N THR A 43 7.61 5.16 -11.14
CA THR A 43 6.27 4.98 -11.69
C THR A 43 5.34 6.09 -11.22
N MET A 44 5.30 6.44 -9.94
CA MET A 44 4.47 7.53 -9.41
C MET A 44 4.77 8.87 -10.10
N ARG A 45 6.06 9.19 -10.32
CA ARG A 45 6.48 10.40 -11.03
C ARG A 45 6.07 10.42 -12.49
N ILE A 46 6.02 9.27 -13.16
CA ILE A 46 5.51 9.18 -14.54
C ILE A 46 4.00 9.41 -14.55
N LEU A 47 3.23 8.74 -13.68
CA LEU A 47 1.77 8.90 -13.57
C LEU A 47 1.35 10.34 -13.31
N THR A 48 2.18 11.11 -12.60
CA THR A 48 1.93 12.53 -12.30
C THR A 48 2.40 13.50 -13.38
N GLY A 49 2.99 12.99 -14.47
CA GLY A 49 3.59 13.82 -15.52
C GLY A 49 4.82 14.62 -15.04
N PHE A 50 5.48 14.18 -13.94
CA PHE A 50 6.68 14.83 -13.42
C PHE A 50 7.93 14.46 -14.22
N ILE A 51 8.01 13.22 -14.70
CA ILE A 51 9.07 12.74 -15.60
C ILE A 51 8.44 11.97 -16.77
N PRO A 52 9.02 12.04 -17.98
CA PRO A 52 8.55 11.25 -19.13
C PRO A 52 8.93 9.78 -18.98
N ALA A 53 8.09 8.89 -19.51
CA ALA A 53 8.46 7.50 -19.79
C ALA A 53 9.55 7.41 -20.86
N THR A 54 10.23 6.29 -20.96
CA THR A 54 11.10 5.96 -22.12
C THR A 54 10.27 5.39 -23.26
N SER A 55 9.28 4.55 -22.93
CA SER A 55 8.27 4.03 -23.86
C SER A 55 7.06 3.49 -23.08
N GLY A 56 6.01 3.10 -23.80
CA GLY A 56 4.74 2.66 -23.25
C GLY A 56 3.70 3.77 -23.17
N GLU A 57 2.46 3.40 -22.89
CA GLU A 57 1.33 4.32 -22.83
C GLU A 57 0.88 4.51 -21.39
N VAL A 58 0.62 5.74 -20.98
CA VAL A 58 0.13 6.07 -19.64
C VAL A 58 -0.99 7.10 -19.73
N LYS A 59 -2.19 6.70 -19.29
CA LYS A 59 -3.36 7.59 -19.24
C LYS A 59 -3.86 7.74 -17.80
N VAL A 60 -4.13 8.98 -17.41
CA VAL A 60 -4.66 9.34 -16.09
C VAL A 60 -5.86 10.26 -16.26
N ALA A 61 -6.98 9.90 -15.64
CA ALA A 61 -8.25 10.65 -15.75
C ALA A 61 -8.71 10.88 -17.20
N GLY A 62 -8.38 9.94 -18.11
CA GLY A 62 -8.74 10.00 -19.54
C GLY A 62 -7.76 10.74 -20.44
N PHE A 63 -6.68 11.31 -19.87
CA PHE A 63 -5.66 12.07 -20.61
C PHE A 63 -4.35 11.31 -20.68
N ASP A 64 -3.68 11.39 -21.82
CA ASP A 64 -2.33 10.87 -21.96
C ASP A 64 -1.34 11.73 -21.19
N VAL A 65 -0.44 11.10 -20.41
CA VAL A 65 0.50 11.81 -19.55
C VAL A 65 1.57 12.55 -20.35
N PHE A 66 1.89 12.06 -21.54
CA PHE A 66 2.91 12.65 -22.40
C PHE A 66 2.34 13.77 -23.27
N ASP A 67 1.18 13.53 -23.89
CA ASP A 67 0.56 14.47 -24.84
C ASP A 67 -0.14 15.63 -24.12
N ASP A 68 -0.82 15.32 -22.96
CA ASP A 68 -1.61 16.28 -22.20
C ASP A 68 -1.16 16.44 -20.74
N PRO A 69 0.10 16.70 -20.45
CA PRO A 69 0.63 16.73 -19.07
C PRO A 69 -0.04 17.80 -18.18
N TYR A 70 -0.56 18.85 -18.76
CA TYR A 70 -1.31 19.88 -18.05
C TYR A 70 -2.67 19.37 -17.58
N ALA A 71 -3.40 18.71 -18.45
CA ALA A 71 -4.70 18.12 -18.13
C ALA A 71 -4.58 17.04 -17.06
N VAL A 72 -3.50 16.24 -17.11
CA VAL A 72 -3.20 15.25 -16.07
C VAL A 72 -2.89 15.94 -14.75
N ARG A 73 -1.96 16.89 -14.71
CA ARG A 73 -1.55 17.57 -13.47
C ARG A 73 -2.68 18.34 -12.78
N SER A 74 -3.64 18.86 -13.52
CA SER A 74 -4.83 19.51 -12.95
C SER A 74 -5.81 18.53 -12.30
N ARG A 75 -5.72 17.23 -12.62
CA ARG A 75 -6.61 16.16 -12.14
C ARG A 75 -5.95 15.20 -11.15
N VAL A 76 -4.67 15.42 -10.86
CA VAL A 76 -3.89 14.59 -9.95
C VAL A 76 -3.45 15.40 -8.75
N GLY A 77 -3.79 14.92 -7.57
CA GLY A 77 -3.16 15.31 -6.32
C GLY A 77 -1.96 14.40 -6.05
N TYR A 78 -0.80 14.97 -5.86
CA TYR A 78 0.43 14.23 -5.63
C TYR A 78 1.08 14.59 -4.29
N LEU A 79 1.31 13.57 -3.48
CA LEU A 79 2.14 13.64 -2.28
C LEU A 79 3.41 12.82 -2.54
N PRO A 80 4.57 13.45 -2.78
CA PRO A 80 5.85 12.73 -2.82
C PRO A 80 6.29 12.33 -1.40
N GLU A 81 7.19 11.36 -1.28
CA GLU A 81 7.77 10.89 -0.01
C GLU A 81 8.29 12.05 0.86
N THR A 82 8.93 13.04 0.25
CA THR A 82 9.33 14.29 0.90
C THR A 82 8.59 15.45 0.21
N PRO A 83 7.58 16.04 0.87
CA PRO A 83 6.85 17.18 0.30
C PRO A 83 7.77 18.40 0.08
N PRO A 84 7.75 19.02 -1.10
CA PRO A 84 8.56 20.21 -1.40
C PRO A 84 7.92 21.46 -0.78
N LEU A 85 8.13 21.66 0.51
CA LEU A 85 7.57 22.78 1.26
C LEU A 85 8.54 23.97 1.26
N TYR A 86 8.00 25.19 1.32
CA TYR A 86 8.78 26.42 1.48
C TYR A 86 8.87 26.77 2.97
N PRO A 87 10.01 26.54 3.64
CA PRO A 87 10.14 26.66 5.09
C PRO A 87 9.79 28.03 5.67
N GLU A 88 9.96 29.07 4.86
CA GLU A 88 9.69 30.49 5.16
C GLU A 88 8.22 30.88 5.10
N LEU A 89 7.38 30.08 4.47
CA LEU A 89 5.93 30.33 4.40
C LEU A 89 5.21 29.78 5.64
N THR A 90 4.08 30.40 5.96
CA THR A 90 3.13 29.81 6.91
C THR A 90 2.33 28.68 6.24
N VAL A 91 1.73 27.80 7.05
CA VAL A 91 0.85 26.74 6.54
C VAL A 91 -0.29 27.33 5.70
N GLY A 92 -0.93 28.39 6.18
CA GLY A 92 -2.03 29.05 5.48
C GLY A 92 -1.60 29.65 4.15
N ASP A 93 -0.51 30.43 4.14
CA ASP A 93 -0.01 31.07 2.93
C ASP A 93 0.41 30.05 1.88
N TYR A 94 1.08 28.98 2.29
CA TYR A 94 1.48 27.90 1.39
C TYR A 94 0.28 27.20 0.76
N LEU A 95 -0.75 26.87 1.55
CA LEU A 95 -1.94 26.19 1.02
C LEU A 95 -2.78 27.11 0.13
N LEU A 96 -2.86 28.41 0.43
CA LEU A 96 -3.48 29.42 -0.45
C LEU A 96 -2.71 29.51 -1.77
N PHE A 97 -1.39 29.54 -1.72
CA PHE A 97 -0.54 29.51 -2.91
C PHE A 97 -0.77 28.24 -3.74
N CYS A 98 -0.82 27.08 -3.09
CA CYS A 98 -1.13 25.81 -3.79
C CYS A 98 -2.52 25.83 -4.42
N ALA A 99 -3.53 26.34 -3.73
CA ALA A 99 -4.89 26.49 -4.25
C ALA A 99 -4.93 27.37 -5.50
N GLU A 100 -4.20 28.47 -5.50
CA GLU A 100 -4.05 29.35 -6.66
C GLU A 100 -3.37 28.66 -7.83
N LEU A 101 -2.22 28.04 -7.58
CA LEU A 101 -1.43 27.35 -8.60
C LEU A 101 -2.23 26.18 -9.25
N ARG A 102 -3.12 25.54 -8.47
CA ARG A 102 -3.99 24.44 -8.93
C ARG A 102 -5.30 24.90 -9.55
N GLY A 103 -5.48 26.23 -9.75
CA GLY A 103 -6.63 26.79 -10.44
C GLY A 103 -7.91 26.85 -9.62
N VAL A 104 -7.83 26.76 -8.29
CA VAL A 104 -9.00 27.02 -7.43
C VAL A 104 -9.42 28.47 -7.59
N GLU A 105 -10.71 28.69 -7.88
CA GLU A 105 -11.27 30.03 -8.09
C GLU A 105 -11.03 30.93 -6.88
N ARG A 106 -10.62 32.18 -7.12
CA ARG A 106 -10.24 33.16 -6.09
C ARG A 106 -11.22 33.23 -4.91
N PRO A 107 -12.55 33.34 -5.12
CA PRO A 107 -13.52 33.39 -4.02
C PRO A 107 -13.55 32.13 -3.14
N ARG A 108 -13.16 30.99 -3.68
CA ARG A 108 -13.21 29.68 -3.00
C ARG A 108 -11.89 29.29 -2.31
N ARG A 109 -10.78 29.97 -2.60
CA ARG A 109 -9.45 29.57 -2.10
C ARG A 109 -9.40 29.51 -0.57
N ALA A 110 -9.89 30.55 0.11
CA ALA A 110 -9.84 30.61 1.57
C ALA A 110 -10.70 29.55 2.23
N SER A 111 -11.96 29.35 1.77
CA SER A 111 -12.83 28.31 2.31
C SER A 111 -12.24 26.92 2.04
N ARG A 112 -11.77 26.66 0.82
CA ARG A 112 -11.19 25.36 0.47
C ARG A 112 -9.91 25.06 1.25
N THR A 113 -9.06 26.05 1.48
CA THR A 113 -7.87 25.91 2.34
C THR A 113 -8.27 25.57 3.77
N GLY A 114 -9.28 26.24 4.34
CA GLY A 114 -9.81 25.92 5.67
C GLY A 114 -10.36 24.49 5.77
N GLU A 115 -11.18 24.07 4.78
CA GLU A 115 -11.73 22.72 4.70
C GLU A 115 -10.64 21.64 4.69
N VAL A 116 -9.62 21.78 3.84
CA VAL A 116 -8.56 20.77 3.76
C VAL A 116 -7.68 20.78 5.01
N MET A 117 -7.42 21.93 5.62
CA MET A 117 -6.71 22.03 6.88
C MET A 117 -7.46 21.28 8.01
N GLU A 118 -8.76 21.41 8.07
CA GLU A 118 -9.58 20.68 9.03
C GLU A 118 -9.51 19.17 8.80
N ARG A 119 -9.68 18.71 7.56
CA ARG A 119 -9.60 17.29 7.19
C ARG A 119 -8.26 16.65 7.54
N VAL A 120 -7.14 17.35 7.33
CA VAL A 120 -5.80 16.79 7.65
C VAL A 120 -5.36 17.06 9.11
N GLY A 121 -6.23 17.65 9.96
CA GLY A 121 -5.93 17.94 11.37
C GLY A 121 -4.92 19.06 11.57
N LEU A 122 -4.98 20.12 10.72
CA LEU A 122 -4.13 21.32 10.79
C LEU A 122 -4.91 22.57 11.23
N ARG A 123 -6.15 22.43 11.70
CA ARG A 123 -6.93 23.57 12.21
C ARG A 123 -6.19 24.26 13.37
N GLY A 124 -6.07 25.59 13.29
CA GLY A 124 -5.33 26.41 14.26
C GLY A 124 -3.81 26.49 14.01
N TRP A 125 -3.33 25.91 12.89
CA TRP A 125 -1.91 25.96 12.50
C TRP A 125 -1.62 26.95 11.37
N GLU A 126 -2.61 27.74 10.95
CA GLU A 126 -2.57 28.63 9.77
C GLU A 126 -1.34 29.56 9.77
N LYS A 127 -0.99 30.09 10.95
CA LYS A 127 0.12 31.06 11.15
C LYS A 127 1.46 30.40 11.51
N ARG A 128 1.55 29.08 11.59
CA ARG A 128 2.80 28.39 11.88
C ARG A 128 3.68 28.30 10.64
N LEU A 129 4.98 28.60 10.81
CA LEU A 129 5.98 28.45 9.74
C LEU A 129 6.20 26.97 9.41
N LEU A 130 6.26 26.62 8.13
CA LEU A 130 6.50 25.26 7.64
C LEU A 130 7.84 24.70 8.11
N GLY A 131 8.88 25.54 8.21
CA GLY A 131 10.19 25.14 8.72
C GLY A 131 10.18 24.70 10.18
N SER A 132 9.21 25.15 10.99
CA SER A 132 9.10 24.78 12.41
C SER A 132 8.31 23.48 12.66
N LEU A 133 7.72 22.88 11.62
CA LEU A 133 6.87 21.70 11.75
C LEU A 133 7.68 20.41 11.90
N SER A 134 7.17 19.46 12.72
CA SER A 134 7.67 18.10 12.72
C SER A 134 7.43 17.41 11.37
N LYS A 135 8.11 16.28 11.13
CA LYS A 135 7.95 15.51 9.88
C LYS A 135 6.47 15.16 9.64
N GLY A 136 5.76 14.69 10.67
CA GLY A 136 4.34 14.31 10.54
C GLY A 136 3.44 15.48 10.17
N TYR A 137 3.67 16.66 10.75
CA TYR A 137 2.91 17.84 10.36
C TYR A 137 3.26 18.31 8.94
N ARG A 138 4.52 18.22 8.52
CA ARG A 138 4.89 18.49 7.11
C ARG A 138 4.21 17.52 6.15
N GLN A 139 4.08 16.25 6.53
CA GLN A 139 3.36 15.26 5.73
C GLN A 139 1.86 15.59 5.60
N ARG A 140 1.23 16.04 6.70
CA ARG A 140 -0.17 16.52 6.68
C ARG A 140 -0.34 17.75 5.77
N VAL A 141 0.59 18.70 5.79
CA VAL A 141 0.59 19.84 4.84
C VAL A 141 0.76 19.33 3.40
N GLY A 142 1.65 18.39 3.17
CA GLY A 142 1.82 17.75 1.86
C GLY A 142 0.56 17.06 1.35
N LEU A 143 -0.21 16.41 2.25
CA LEU A 143 -1.48 15.82 1.89
C LEU A 143 -2.55 16.88 1.64
N ALA A 144 -2.61 17.95 2.47
CA ALA A 144 -3.51 19.09 2.25
C ALA A 144 -3.31 19.72 0.86
N GLN A 145 -2.07 19.97 0.45
CA GLN A 145 -1.77 20.52 -0.88
C GLN A 145 -2.19 19.55 -2.01
N ALA A 146 -2.09 18.24 -1.78
CA ALA A 146 -2.50 17.28 -2.78
C ALA A 146 -4.02 17.25 -3.01
N ILE A 147 -4.83 17.55 -1.97
CA ILE A 147 -6.30 17.52 -2.04
C ILE A 147 -6.97 18.90 -2.17
N VAL A 148 -6.22 20.00 -2.15
CA VAL A 148 -6.78 21.36 -2.10
C VAL A 148 -7.66 21.71 -3.31
N HIS A 149 -7.35 21.17 -4.48
CA HIS A 149 -8.09 21.39 -5.74
C HIS A 149 -9.12 20.31 -6.05
N ASP A 150 -9.39 19.41 -5.10
CA ASP A 150 -10.37 18.31 -5.22
C ASP A 150 -10.15 17.39 -6.43
N PRO A 151 -8.96 16.83 -6.59
CA PRO A 151 -8.62 16.07 -7.80
C PRO A 151 -9.30 14.70 -7.82
N PRO A 152 -9.73 14.18 -8.97
CA PRO A 152 -10.32 12.85 -9.06
C PRO A 152 -9.32 11.70 -8.79
N VAL A 153 -8.02 11.96 -8.86
CA VAL A 153 -6.95 10.98 -8.64
C VAL A 153 -5.98 11.49 -7.59
N LEU A 154 -5.63 10.63 -6.63
CA LEU A 154 -4.59 10.88 -5.62
C LEU A 154 -3.46 9.87 -5.79
N ILE A 155 -2.24 10.35 -5.86
CA ILE A 155 -1.02 9.54 -5.88
C ILE A 155 -0.21 9.90 -4.64
N LEU A 156 -0.07 8.93 -3.73
CA LEU A 156 0.57 9.10 -2.43
C LEU A 156 1.82 8.20 -2.38
N ASP A 157 3.00 8.81 -2.43
CA ASP A 157 4.27 8.09 -2.43
C ASP A 157 4.85 8.08 -1.02
N GLU A 158 4.85 6.90 -0.37
CA GLU A 158 5.35 6.65 0.99
C GLU A 158 4.77 7.64 2.04
N PRO A 159 3.43 7.83 2.13
CA PRO A 159 2.81 8.91 2.92
C PRO A 159 3.06 8.83 4.42
N THR A 160 3.46 7.67 4.93
CA THR A 160 3.70 7.38 6.36
C THR A 160 5.17 7.22 6.70
N SER A 161 6.07 7.35 5.70
CA SER A 161 7.50 7.14 5.87
C SER A 161 8.10 7.99 7.00
N GLY A 162 8.66 7.31 8.03
CA GLY A 162 9.34 7.94 9.17
C GLY A 162 8.42 8.74 10.09
N LEU A 163 7.15 8.37 10.16
CA LEU A 163 6.19 8.83 11.14
C LEU A 163 6.15 7.89 12.36
N ASP A 164 5.78 8.42 13.51
CA ASP A 164 5.49 7.58 14.68
C ASP A 164 4.15 6.81 14.52
N PRO A 165 3.94 5.71 15.28
CA PRO A 165 2.75 4.87 15.13
C PRO A 165 1.42 5.61 15.24
N ALA A 166 1.31 6.62 16.11
CA ALA A 166 0.07 7.37 16.30
C ALA A 166 -0.24 8.25 15.06
N GLN A 167 0.79 8.85 14.47
CA GLN A 167 0.66 9.63 13.24
C GLN A 167 0.31 8.74 12.04
N VAL A 168 0.89 7.53 11.96
CA VAL A 168 0.55 6.54 10.92
C VAL A 168 -0.93 6.22 10.92
N VAL A 169 -1.52 5.95 12.10
CA VAL A 169 -2.97 5.69 12.24
C VAL A 169 -3.77 6.85 11.67
N GLY A 170 -3.46 8.09 12.07
CA GLY A 170 -4.18 9.28 11.60
C GLY A 170 -4.09 9.50 10.08
N ILE A 171 -2.94 9.20 9.45
CA ILE A 171 -2.81 9.27 7.98
C ILE A 171 -3.59 8.15 7.30
N ARG A 172 -3.59 6.92 7.83
CA ARG A 172 -4.38 5.80 7.30
C ARG A 172 -5.88 6.10 7.30
N ASP A 173 -6.39 6.63 8.41
CA ASP A 173 -7.81 6.97 8.54
C ASP A 173 -8.21 8.07 7.53
N LEU A 174 -7.35 9.06 7.36
CA LEU A 174 -7.55 10.09 6.36
C LEU A 174 -7.55 9.54 4.93
N ILE A 175 -6.63 8.61 4.60
CA ILE A 175 -6.62 7.97 3.28
C ILE A 175 -7.90 7.16 3.04
N LYS A 176 -8.42 6.46 4.07
CA LYS A 176 -9.71 5.76 3.99
C LYS A 176 -10.89 6.71 3.74
N GLU A 177 -10.90 7.86 4.39
CA GLU A 177 -11.92 8.88 4.17
C GLU A 177 -11.85 9.44 2.74
N LEU A 178 -10.64 9.71 2.23
CA LEU A 178 -10.41 10.18 0.87
C LEU A 178 -10.81 9.14 -0.20
N ALA A 179 -10.65 7.86 0.10
CA ALA A 179 -11.04 6.74 -0.76
C ALA A 179 -12.51 6.75 -1.19
N GLY A 180 -13.41 7.33 -0.37
CA GLY A 180 -14.83 7.43 -0.69
C GLY A 180 -15.14 8.38 -1.86
N SER A 181 -14.23 9.30 -2.21
CA SER A 181 -14.44 10.35 -3.22
C SER A 181 -13.36 10.40 -4.30
N HIS A 182 -12.20 9.77 -4.08
CA HIS A 182 -11.07 9.81 -5.00
C HIS A 182 -10.64 8.42 -5.44
N THR A 183 -9.98 8.33 -6.60
CA THR A 183 -9.19 7.15 -6.98
C THR A 183 -7.80 7.31 -6.38
N VAL A 184 -7.32 6.32 -5.62
CA VAL A 184 -6.08 6.46 -4.85
C VAL A 184 -5.06 5.39 -5.23
N ILE A 185 -3.83 5.81 -5.54
CA ILE A 185 -2.66 4.91 -5.53
C ILE A 185 -1.81 5.25 -4.29
N LEU A 186 -1.59 4.25 -3.46
CA LEU A 186 -0.74 4.31 -2.28
C LEU A 186 0.54 3.52 -2.54
N SER A 187 1.66 4.21 -2.76
CA SER A 187 2.97 3.56 -2.86
C SER A 187 3.56 3.40 -1.46
N THR A 188 3.94 2.18 -1.11
CA THR A 188 4.63 1.90 0.17
C THR A 188 5.43 0.61 0.10
N HIS A 189 6.40 0.46 0.99
CA HIS A 189 7.10 -0.80 1.26
C HIS A 189 6.57 -1.48 2.54
N ILE A 190 5.63 -0.86 3.26
CA ILE A 190 5.06 -1.35 4.51
C ILE A 190 3.75 -2.07 4.22
N LEU A 191 3.79 -3.40 4.26
CA LEU A 191 2.68 -4.27 3.86
C LEU A 191 1.43 -4.13 4.75
N SER A 192 1.63 -3.91 6.05
CA SER A 192 0.53 -3.67 6.98
C SER A 192 -0.28 -2.41 6.70
N GLU A 193 0.30 -1.43 6.01
CA GLU A 193 -0.44 -0.24 5.57
C GLU A 193 -1.38 -0.56 4.43
N VAL A 194 -0.90 -1.38 3.49
CA VAL A 194 -1.72 -1.81 2.36
C VAL A 194 -2.86 -2.70 2.81
N GLU A 195 -2.60 -3.68 3.69
CA GLU A 195 -3.66 -4.52 4.27
C GLU A 195 -4.74 -3.70 5.00
N ALA A 196 -4.34 -2.61 5.64
CA ALA A 196 -5.25 -1.76 6.41
C ALA A 196 -6.14 -0.84 5.53
N VAL A 197 -5.69 -0.47 4.33
CA VAL A 197 -6.31 0.60 3.53
C VAL A 197 -6.73 0.13 2.13
N CYS A 198 -5.99 -0.78 1.51
CA CYS A 198 -6.16 -1.13 0.11
C CYS A 198 -6.83 -2.50 -0.05
N PRO A 199 -7.95 -2.61 -0.79
CA PRO A 199 -8.55 -3.91 -1.10
C PRO A 199 -7.75 -4.70 -2.15
N ARG A 200 -6.95 -4.02 -2.97
CA ARG A 200 -6.14 -4.56 -4.06
C ARG A 200 -4.73 -3.99 -4.05
N ALA A 201 -3.78 -4.78 -4.55
CA ALA A 201 -2.40 -4.34 -4.69
C ALA A 201 -1.80 -4.73 -6.05
N VAL A 202 -0.83 -3.92 -6.46
CA VAL A 202 0.12 -4.15 -7.54
C VAL A 202 1.50 -4.29 -6.91
N VAL A 203 2.17 -5.41 -7.10
CA VAL A 203 3.50 -5.69 -6.54
C VAL A 203 4.55 -5.60 -7.65
N ILE A 204 5.56 -4.76 -7.43
CA ILE A 204 6.68 -4.63 -8.35
C ILE A 204 8.00 -5.04 -7.70
N ASN A 205 8.87 -5.64 -8.49
CA ASN A 205 10.24 -5.95 -8.11
C ASN A 205 11.19 -5.72 -9.29
N LYS A 206 12.35 -5.12 -9.05
CA LYS A 206 13.38 -4.84 -10.09
C LYS A 206 12.79 -4.22 -11.38
N GLY A 207 11.81 -3.32 -11.21
CA GLY A 207 11.15 -2.62 -12.32
C GLY A 207 10.07 -3.42 -13.05
N ARG A 208 9.70 -4.62 -12.61
CA ARG A 208 8.70 -5.48 -13.24
C ARG A 208 7.51 -5.72 -12.33
N LEU A 209 6.34 -5.89 -12.91
CA LEU A 209 5.14 -6.33 -12.19
C LEU A 209 5.26 -7.83 -11.90
N VAL A 210 5.18 -8.21 -10.62
CA VAL A 210 5.35 -9.61 -10.17
C VAL A 210 4.06 -10.22 -9.64
N ALA A 211 3.15 -9.42 -9.12
CA ALA A 211 1.81 -9.85 -8.71
C ALA A 211 0.83 -8.69 -8.77
N GLU A 212 -0.43 -9.01 -9.04
CA GLU A 212 -1.55 -8.08 -9.03
C GLU A 212 -2.82 -8.81 -8.63
N GLY A 213 -3.69 -8.14 -7.86
CA GLY A 213 -4.98 -8.67 -7.45
C GLY A 213 -5.43 -8.18 -6.09
N ASN A 214 -6.56 -8.71 -5.60
CA ASN A 214 -6.98 -8.46 -4.23
C ASN A 214 -5.99 -9.09 -3.23
N ILE A 215 -5.93 -8.53 -2.03
CA ILE A 215 -4.96 -8.93 -1.01
C ILE A 215 -5.05 -10.44 -0.69
N ALA A 216 -6.27 -10.99 -0.60
CA ALA A 216 -6.47 -12.41 -0.33
C ALA A 216 -5.90 -13.30 -1.45
N SER A 217 -6.07 -12.91 -2.73
CA SER A 217 -5.52 -13.65 -3.86
C SER A 217 -3.99 -13.59 -3.91
N ILE A 218 -3.38 -12.46 -3.56
CA ILE A 218 -1.92 -12.33 -3.46
C ILE A 218 -1.39 -13.23 -2.34
N ARG A 219 -2.03 -13.23 -1.17
CA ARG A 219 -1.69 -14.12 -0.04
C ARG A 219 -1.82 -15.59 -0.41
N GLY A 220 -2.85 -15.95 -1.18
CA GLY A 220 -3.04 -17.32 -1.66
C GLY A 220 -2.00 -17.81 -2.67
N ARG A 221 -1.23 -16.92 -3.31
CA ARG A 221 -0.13 -17.25 -4.23
C ARG A 221 1.18 -17.62 -3.53
N ALA A 222 1.30 -17.38 -2.23
CA ALA A 222 2.46 -17.78 -1.44
C ALA A 222 2.65 -19.30 -1.47
N ARG A 223 3.90 -19.77 -1.38
CA ARG A 223 4.21 -21.21 -1.29
C ARG A 223 3.46 -21.87 -0.16
N GLY A 224 2.78 -22.95 -0.49
CA GLY A 224 2.00 -23.74 0.46
C GLY A 224 0.56 -23.25 0.69
N GLY A 225 0.12 -22.13 0.07
CA GLY A 225 -1.28 -21.70 0.13
C GLY A 225 -1.82 -21.49 1.55
N ALA A 226 -3.10 -21.80 1.75
CA ALA A 226 -3.71 -21.82 3.08
C ALA A 226 -3.08 -22.92 3.96
N TYR A 227 -2.97 -22.63 5.25
CA TYR A 227 -2.53 -23.58 6.26
C TYR A 227 -3.53 -23.65 7.41
N THR A 228 -3.52 -24.76 8.14
CA THR A 228 -4.31 -24.89 9.35
C THR A 228 -3.45 -24.48 10.55
N TYR A 229 -3.88 -23.45 11.26
CA TYR A 229 -3.30 -23.07 12.54
C TYR A 229 -3.94 -23.90 13.64
N VAL A 230 -3.11 -24.52 14.50
CA VAL A 230 -3.57 -25.34 15.62
C VAL A 230 -2.85 -24.96 16.90
N GLU A 231 -3.59 -24.99 18.03
CA GLU A 231 -3.03 -24.91 19.37
C GLU A 231 -3.36 -26.20 20.10
N VAL A 232 -2.34 -26.94 20.51
CA VAL A 232 -2.47 -28.30 21.03
C VAL A 232 -1.66 -28.49 22.33
N GLN A 233 -2.09 -29.48 23.13
CA GLN A 233 -1.34 -30.02 24.27
C GLN A 233 -1.34 -31.54 24.21
N GLY A 234 -0.23 -32.16 24.62
CA GLY A 234 -0.10 -33.64 24.66
C GLY A 234 0.38 -34.26 23.33
N ILE A 235 0.68 -33.42 22.33
CA ILE A 235 1.30 -33.86 21.06
C ILE A 235 2.38 -32.84 20.66
N ASP A 236 3.48 -33.34 20.10
CA ASP A 236 4.57 -32.51 19.54
C ASP A 236 4.50 -32.41 18.01
N GLY A 237 5.33 -31.54 17.44
CA GLY A 237 5.38 -31.30 15.99
C GLY A 237 5.67 -32.55 15.16
N PRO A 238 6.69 -33.39 15.50
CA PRO A 238 6.97 -34.66 14.81
C PRO A 238 5.79 -35.64 14.79
N ARG A 239 5.10 -35.79 15.92
CA ARG A 239 3.91 -36.66 16.01
C ARG A 239 2.73 -36.06 15.22
N LEU A 240 2.52 -34.76 15.28
CA LEU A 240 1.51 -34.08 14.48
C LEU A 240 1.79 -34.26 12.98
N GLY A 241 3.06 -34.19 12.57
CA GLY A 241 3.52 -34.38 11.20
C GLY A 241 3.39 -35.84 10.70
N SER A 242 3.31 -36.82 11.61
CA SER A 242 3.11 -38.22 11.24
C SER A 242 1.62 -38.59 11.04
N LEU A 243 0.70 -37.64 11.26
CA LEU A 243 -0.73 -37.91 11.06
C LEU A 243 -1.06 -38.05 9.57
N PRO A 244 -2.00 -38.95 9.20
CA PRO A 244 -2.38 -39.14 7.81
C PRO A 244 -2.80 -37.88 7.11
N GLY A 245 -2.24 -37.60 5.93
CA GLY A 245 -2.57 -36.45 5.11
C GLY A 245 -1.89 -35.13 5.54
N VAL A 246 -1.06 -35.12 6.59
CA VAL A 246 -0.21 -33.97 6.94
C VAL A 246 1.07 -34.06 6.13
N GLU A 247 1.42 -32.95 5.45
CA GLU A 247 2.66 -32.82 4.65
C GLU A 247 3.77 -32.10 5.39
N LEU A 248 3.40 -31.07 6.15
CA LEU A 248 4.37 -30.23 6.83
C LEU A 248 3.78 -29.67 8.12
N VAL A 249 4.60 -29.64 9.16
CA VAL A 249 4.28 -29.00 10.44
C VAL A 249 5.40 -28.05 10.80
N GLU A 250 5.07 -26.77 10.92
CA GLU A 250 6.00 -25.69 11.29
C GLU A 250 5.61 -25.15 12.68
N PRO A 251 6.53 -25.10 13.67
CA PRO A 251 6.24 -24.53 14.97
C PRO A 251 6.06 -22.99 14.85
N VAL A 252 5.02 -22.47 15.49
CA VAL A 252 4.79 -21.02 15.63
C VAL A 252 5.37 -20.50 16.96
N GLY A 253 5.45 -21.39 17.95
CA GLY A 253 5.88 -21.10 19.32
C GLY A 253 4.74 -21.32 20.33
N PRO A 254 5.04 -21.31 21.63
CA PRO A 254 4.01 -21.47 22.66
C PRO A 254 3.12 -20.22 22.79
N VAL A 255 1.81 -20.44 22.92
CA VAL A 255 0.81 -19.41 23.18
C VAL A 255 0.06 -19.80 24.47
N ASP A 256 0.26 -19.03 25.54
CA ASP A 256 -0.36 -19.27 26.86
C ASP A 256 -0.21 -20.74 27.36
N GLY A 257 0.97 -21.34 27.17
CA GLY A 257 1.26 -22.71 27.57
C GLY A 257 0.73 -23.81 26.64
N TRP A 258 0.23 -23.45 25.46
CA TRP A 258 -0.15 -24.37 24.39
C TRP A 258 0.90 -24.34 23.29
N ALA A 259 1.22 -25.50 22.73
CA ALA A 259 2.07 -25.57 21.55
C ALA A 259 1.25 -25.16 20.31
N ALA A 260 1.75 -24.18 19.56
CA ALA A 260 1.09 -23.71 18.35
C ALA A 260 1.88 -24.13 17.10
N PHE A 261 1.17 -24.63 16.09
CA PHE A 261 1.75 -25.10 14.83
C PHE A 261 0.95 -24.60 13.63
N ARG A 262 1.66 -24.48 12.51
CA ARG A 262 1.08 -24.41 11.16
C ARG A 262 1.13 -25.80 10.55
N VAL A 263 0.00 -26.31 10.16
CA VAL A 263 -0.16 -27.61 9.53
C VAL A 263 -0.54 -27.42 8.08
N ARG A 264 0.22 -28.00 7.16
CA ARG A 264 -0.07 -28.04 5.73
C ARG A 264 -0.44 -29.42 5.30
N ALA A 265 -1.47 -29.51 4.48
CA ALA A 265 -2.01 -30.75 3.96
C ALA A 265 -2.67 -30.49 2.60
N PRO A 266 -2.69 -31.48 1.66
CA PRO A 266 -3.35 -31.33 0.35
C PRO A 266 -4.86 -31.16 0.47
N VAL A 267 -5.44 -31.72 1.53
CA VAL A 267 -6.85 -31.63 1.89
C VAL A 267 -6.94 -30.97 3.26
N ASP A 268 -7.97 -30.19 3.50
CA ASP A 268 -8.19 -29.50 4.77
C ASP A 268 -8.14 -30.50 5.95
N PRO A 269 -7.13 -30.41 6.85
CA PRO A 269 -6.94 -31.41 7.89
C PRO A 269 -7.81 -31.20 9.13
N ARG A 270 -8.65 -30.14 9.16
CA ARG A 270 -9.35 -29.71 10.36
C ARG A 270 -10.32 -30.78 10.89
N GLU A 271 -11.05 -31.43 10.02
CA GLU A 271 -11.98 -32.51 10.43
C GLU A 271 -11.22 -33.69 11.07
N MET A 272 -10.14 -34.12 10.45
CA MET A 272 -9.29 -35.20 10.95
C MET A 272 -8.65 -34.82 12.31
N LEU A 273 -8.10 -33.61 12.44
CA LEU A 273 -7.48 -33.16 13.69
C LEU A 273 -8.51 -33.02 14.82
N ALA A 274 -9.71 -32.52 14.53
CA ALA A 274 -10.80 -32.44 15.50
C ALA A 274 -11.27 -33.82 15.98
N ALA A 275 -11.41 -34.80 15.06
CA ALA A 275 -11.80 -36.17 15.39
C ALA A 275 -10.78 -36.87 16.32
N ARG A 276 -9.48 -36.69 16.05
CA ARG A 276 -8.41 -37.25 16.89
C ARG A 276 -8.34 -36.61 18.27
N ALA A 277 -8.53 -35.28 18.34
CA ALA A 277 -8.63 -34.60 19.63
C ALA A 277 -9.84 -35.07 20.44
N ALA A 278 -10.99 -35.29 19.79
CA ALA A 278 -12.18 -35.85 20.41
C ALA A 278 -11.96 -37.30 20.89
N ALA A 279 -11.13 -38.10 20.20
CA ALA A 279 -10.71 -39.44 20.62
C ALA A 279 -9.70 -39.40 21.80
N GLY A 280 -9.28 -38.24 22.27
CA GLY A 280 -8.39 -38.08 23.42
C GLY A 280 -6.89 -38.26 23.10
N GLU A 281 -6.49 -38.28 21.82
CA GLU A 281 -5.08 -38.41 21.43
C GLU A 281 -4.24 -37.18 21.86
N PHE A 282 -4.87 -36.01 21.88
CA PHE A 282 -4.30 -34.72 22.34
C PHE A 282 -5.42 -33.72 22.68
N ARG A 283 -5.08 -32.65 23.35
CA ARG A 283 -6.02 -31.54 23.60
C ARG A 283 -5.91 -30.49 22.53
N LEU A 284 -7.03 -29.91 22.10
CA LEU A 284 -7.13 -28.89 21.06
C LEU A 284 -7.83 -27.64 21.61
N ARG A 285 -7.21 -26.47 21.45
CA ARG A 285 -7.78 -25.16 21.86
C ARG A 285 -8.18 -24.30 20.67
N ALA A 286 -7.36 -24.29 19.61
CA ALA A 286 -7.62 -23.54 18.40
C ALA A 286 -7.41 -24.43 17.15
N LEU A 287 -8.27 -24.23 16.15
CA LEU A 287 -8.23 -24.94 14.87
C LEU A 287 -8.83 -24.05 13.78
N GLU A 288 -7.97 -23.37 13.05
CA GLU A 288 -8.38 -22.35 12.09
C GLU A 288 -7.66 -22.51 10.75
N SER A 289 -8.38 -22.33 9.64
CA SER A 289 -7.74 -22.15 8.34
C SER A 289 -7.28 -20.71 8.19
N ARG A 290 -6.00 -20.53 7.92
CA ARG A 290 -5.38 -19.21 7.73
C ARG A 290 -4.66 -19.12 6.40
N LEU A 291 -4.68 -17.95 5.78
CA LEU A 291 -3.78 -17.60 4.69
C LEU A 291 -2.46 -17.08 5.27
N PRO A 292 -1.34 -17.24 4.57
CA PRO A 292 -0.11 -16.55 4.90
C PRO A 292 -0.34 -15.04 5.05
N SER A 293 0.48 -14.35 5.82
CA SER A 293 0.45 -12.88 5.85
C SER A 293 0.82 -12.32 4.47
N LEU A 294 0.46 -11.06 4.20
CA LEU A 294 0.91 -10.40 2.98
C LEU A 294 2.44 -10.30 2.94
N GLU A 295 3.09 -10.19 4.10
CA GLU A 295 4.55 -10.17 4.21
C GLU A 295 5.20 -11.48 3.78
N GLU A 296 4.67 -12.62 4.25
CA GLU A 296 5.14 -13.95 3.84
C GLU A 296 4.93 -14.16 2.33
N ALA A 297 3.77 -13.77 1.82
CA ALA A 297 3.47 -13.87 0.39
C ALA A 297 4.41 -12.97 -0.44
N PHE A 298 4.66 -11.75 0.03
CA PHE A 298 5.56 -10.81 -0.62
C PHE A 298 7.01 -11.33 -0.67
N ILE A 299 7.54 -11.83 0.44
CA ILE A 299 8.90 -12.41 0.52
C ILE A 299 9.02 -13.58 -0.46
N ASP A 300 8.01 -14.46 -0.51
CA ASP A 300 8.04 -15.62 -1.41
C ASP A 300 7.95 -15.20 -2.89
N ILE A 301 7.08 -14.25 -3.24
CA ILE A 301 6.92 -13.75 -4.61
C ILE A 301 8.20 -13.06 -5.10
N VAL A 302 8.76 -12.17 -4.28
CA VAL A 302 9.98 -11.42 -4.62
C VAL A 302 11.22 -12.34 -4.62
N GLY A 303 11.29 -13.32 -3.71
CA GLY A 303 12.38 -14.27 -3.61
C GLY A 303 12.50 -15.21 -4.82
N ARG A 304 11.40 -15.56 -5.47
CA ARG A 304 11.37 -16.40 -6.69
C ARG A 304 12.11 -15.75 -7.86
N GLU A 305 12.05 -14.43 -7.99
CA GLU A 305 12.73 -13.70 -9.06
C GLU A 305 14.22 -13.45 -8.79
N GLY A 306 14.71 -13.76 -7.59
CA GLY A 306 16.14 -13.68 -7.26
C GLY A 306 16.94 -14.92 -7.68
N VAL A 307 16.29 -15.99 -8.10
CA VAL A 307 16.87 -17.32 -8.42
C VAL A 307 16.81 -17.64 -9.93
N ALA A 308 16.24 -16.75 -10.75
CA ALA A 308 16.15 -16.91 -12.22
C ALA A 308 17.19 -16.06 -12.96
#